data_7c3acd083c71a02390ab1647d01b22bc
#
_entry.id   7c3acd083c71a02390ab1647d01b22bc
#
_cell.length_a   1.000
_cell.length_b   1.000
_cell.length_c   1.000
_cell.angle_alpha   90.00
_cell.angle_beta   90.00
_cell.angle_gamma   90.00
#
_symmetry.space_group_name_H-M   'P 1'
#
loop_
_entity.id
_entity.type
_entity.pdbx_description
1 polymer ?
#
loop_
_entity_poly.entity_id
_entity_poly.type
_entity_poly.pdbx_seq_one_letter_code
_entity_poly.pdbx_strand_id
1 'polypeptide(L)'
;MFNNTDINFEALKKKAYNGRWATLEDGIIPLTAADPDFRMSAEIEQGIIEYIKDGYLSYGPFSGLPEFKKSVSEHFNTGKNGNFTPENVLAVNSAAMGMFMVAKYVLNPGDEAIIFDPVDFLFKKTVDAVGGILKLCPVDSKTGDIDFETLVSLIGPKTKMISICNPHNPVGRVYSKEILKKISEIAAAHDLWVMSDEIWSDIVYDNIEFNTYSSVSEEAKKKSFTVFGFSKSFGIAGLRIGAVLCNDQELLDDFTEKSQFNSTIEGVSTLSQIAASVAIDRAKPWFNDFLTHLQHNRDLAHSILSNTGILTPNLPEATFVIFPKIENGMSSDRFAQHVLQQGKVAVVPGSERWFGKGAEGHIRICFSTSREILEEGLERIVKSF
;
A
#
# COMPACT_ATOMS: atom_id res chain seq x y z
N MET A 1 -6.91 -21.32 10.65
CA MET A 1 -6.60 -20.76 9.31
C MET A 1 -5.30 -19.96 9.41
N PHE A 2 -4.54 -19.80 8.34
CA PHE A 2 -3.25 -19.07 8.27
C PHE A 2 -2.05 -19.72 8.98
N ASN A 3 -1.97 -21.03 9.01
CA ASN A 3 -0.79 -21.77 9.44
C ASN A 3 -0.01 -22.35 8.24
N ASN A 4 1.09 -23.06 8.50
CA ASN A 4 1.96 -23.62 7.45
C ASN A 4 1.24 -24.58 6.49
N THR A 5 0.24 -25.31 6.96
CA THR A 5 -0.52 -26.26 6.12
C THR A 5 -1.54 -25.57 5.19
N ASP A 6 -1.83 -24.29 5.44
CA ASP A 6 -2.70 -23.48 4.58
C ASP A 6 -1.93 -22.84 3.40
N ILE A 7 -0.59 -22.99 3.36
CA ILE A 7 0.26 -22.45 2.31
C ILE A 7 0.63 -23.55 1.31
N ASN A 8 0.26 -23.37 0.05
CA ASN A 8 0.69 -24.26 -1.02
C ASN A 8 1.94 -23.69 -1.72
N PHE A 9 3.13 -24.03 -1.21
CA PHE A 9 4.40 -23.53 -1.72
C PHE A 9 4.66 -23.92 -3.19
N GLU A 10 4.22 -25.10 -3.61
CA GLU A 10 4.34 -25.50 -5.01
C GLU A 10 3.51 -24.60 -5.93
N ALA A 11 2.28 -24.29 -5.52
CA ALA A 11 1.44 -23.36 -6.27
C ALA A 11 2.02 -21.95 -6.27
N LEU A 12 2.52 -21.45 -5.13
CA LEU A 12 3.18 -20.14 -5.05
C LEU A 12 4.38 -20.04 -6.00
N LYS A 13 5.24 -21.07 -6.03
CA LYS A 13 6.44 -21.07 -6.86
C LYS A 13 6.12 -21.29 -8.34
N LYS A 14 5.32 -22.30 -8.69
CA LYS A 14 5.22 -22.82 -10.05
C LYS A 14 3.96 -22.35 -10.82
N LYS A 15 2.91 -21.92 -10.13
CA LYS A 15 1.66 -21.44 -10.74
C LYS A 15 1.48 -19.94 -10.61
N ALA A 16 1.63 -19.43 -9.39
CA ALA A 16 1.47 -18.00 -9.11
C ALA A 16 2.73 -17.18 -9.44
N TYR A 17 3.88 -17.83 -9.59
CA TYR A 17 5.17 -17.16 -9.80
C TYR A 17 5.38 -16.04 -8.78
N ASN A 18 5.00 -16.31 -7.53
CA ASN A 18 5.06 -15.33 -6.44
C ASN A 18 6.48 -14.74 -6.33
N GLY A 19 6.59 -13.41 -6.38
CA GLY A 19 7.87 -12.70 -6.46
C GLY A 19 8.83 -12.96 -5.31
N ARG A 20 8.34 -13.48 -4.19
CA ARG A 20 9.17 -13.92 -3.05
C ARG A 20 9.68 -15.34 -3.24
N TRP A 21 8.75 -16.30 -3.32
CA TRP A 21 9.07 -17.72 -3.32
C TRP A 21 9.63 -18.27 -4.63
N ALA A 22 9.23 -17.68 -5.77
CA ALA A 22 9.66 -18.16 -7.10
C ALA A 22 11.05 -17.65 -7.51
N THR A 23 11.57 -16.59 -6.87
CA THR A 23 12.83 -15.94 -7.27
C THR A 23 14.02 -16.31 -6.40
N LEU A 24 13.82 -17.02 -5.31
CA LEU A 24 14.86 -17.41 -4.36
C LEU A 24 15.17 -18.90 -4.43
N GLU A 25 16.41 -19.25 -4.05
CA GLU A 25 16.85 -20.62 -3.91
C GLU A 25 16.09 -21.33 -2.79
N ASP A 26 16.00 -22.66 -2.89
CA ASP A 26 15.39 -23.49 -1.85
C ASP A 26 16.16 -23.37 -0.52
N GLY A 27 15.41 -23.33 0.58
CA GLY A 27 15.96 -23.15 1.92
C GLY A 27 16.10 -21.70 2.39
N ILE A 28 15.88 -20.71 1.51
CA ILE A 28 15.81 -19.30 1.87
C ILE A 28 14.38 -18.94 2.25
N ILE A 29 14.20 -18.29 3.40
CA ILE A 29 12.91 -17.76 3.86
C ILE A 29 12.75 -16.33 3.34
N PRO A 30 11.71 -16.04 2.51
CA PRO A 30 11.50 -14.71 1.95
C PRO A 30 10.61 -13.84 2.85
N LEU A 31 11.17 -12.92 3.59
CA LEU A 31 10.44 -11.89 4.33
C LEU A 31 10.51 -10.52 3.61
N THR A 32 10.40 -10.51 2.28
CA THR A 32 10.67 -9.37 1.39
C THR A 32 9.44 -8.62 0.93
N ALA A 33 8.85 -9.05 -0.21
CA ALA A 33 7.73 -8.35 -0.84
C ALA A 33 6.48 -8.38 0.04
N ALA A 34 5.74 -7.28 0.03
CA ALA A 34 4.49 -7.15 0.77
C ALA A 34 3.34 -7.81 0.00
N ASP A 35 3.32 -9.13 0.01
CA ASP A 35 2.34 -10.00 -0.65
C ASP A 35 2.03 -11.19 0.28
N PRO A 36 0.75 -11.46 0.62
CA PRO A 36 0.40 -12.58 1.49
C PRO A 36 0.75 -13.96 0.88
N ASP A 37 1.17 -14.90 1.71
CA ASP A 37 1.46 -16.28 1.29
C ASP A 37 0.21 -17.16 1.20
N PHE A 38 -0.91 -16.68 1.69
CA PHE A 38 -2.13 -17.45 1.81
C PHE A 38 -3.00 -17.39 0.55
N ARG A 39 -3.80 -18.43 0.38
CA ARG A 39 -4.84 -18.48 -0.63
C ARG A 39 -5.83 -17.34 -0.45
N MET A 40 -6.33 -16.76 -1.55
CA MET A 40 -7.49 -15.87 -1.51
C MET A 40 -8.69 -16.58 -0.88
N SER A 41 -9.67 -15.83 -0.41
CA SER A 41 -10.87 -16.40 0.19
C SER A 41 -11.67 -17.26 -0.81
N ALA A 42 -12.38 -18.26 -0.29
CA ALA A 42 -13.21 -19.13 -1.12
C ALA A 42 -14.36 -18.35 -1.79
N GLU A 43 -14.84 -17.31 -1.15
CA GLU A 43 -15.90 -16.44 -1.68
C GLU A 43 -15.45 -15.73 -2.95
N ILE A 44 -14.20 -15.24 -2.99
CA ILE A 44 -13.64 -14.60 -4.20
C ILE A 44 -13.52 -15.62 -5.33
N GLU A 45 -12.97 -16.80 -5.06
CA GLU A 45 -12.88 -17.89 -6.03
C GLU A 45 -14.25 -18.25 -6.60
N GLN A 46 -15.22 -18.45 -5.71
CA GLN A 46 -16.60 -18.80 -6.10
C GLN A 46 -17.27 -17.68 -6.91
N GLY A 47 -17.10 -16.42 -6.54
CA GLY A 47 -17.66 -15.29 -7.28
C GLY A 47 -17.15 -15.18 -8.71
N ILE A 48 -15.85 -15.43 -8.92
CA ILE A 48 -15.26 -15.49 -10.27
C ILE A 48 -15.88 -16.65 -11.07
N ILE A 49 -15.98 -17.86 -10.46
CA ILE A 49 -16.55 -19.05 -11.10
C ILE A 49 -18.03 -18.82 -11.46
N GLU A 50 -18.81 -18.22 -10.57
CA GLU A 50 -20.20 -17.89 -10.80
C GLU A 50 -20.36 -16.97 -12.01
N TYR A 51 -19.56 -15.92 -12.09
CA TYR A 51 -19.65 -14.94 -13.16
C TYR A 51 -19.31 -15.58 -14.54
N ILE A 52 -18.26 -16.39 -14.64
CA ILE A 52 -17.85 -16.99 -15.91
C ILE A 52 -18.79 -18.10 -16.41
N LYS A 53 -19.66 -18.65 -15.58
CA LYS A 53 -20.63 -19.71 -16.00
C LYS A 53 -21.59 -19.24 -17.08
N ASP A 54 -21.92 -17.95 -17.12
CA ASP A 54 -22.83 -17.39 -18.13
C ASP A 54 -22.14 -17.22 -19.49
N GLY A 55 -20.79 -17.26 -19.53
CA GLY A 55 -20.01 -17.31 -20.76
C GLY A 55 -19.85 -15.98 -21.50
N TYR A 56 -20.20 -14.85 -20.90
CA TYR A 56 -20.09 -13.52 -21.52
C TYR A 56 -19.03 -12.66 -20.85
N LEU A 57 -18.01 -12.28 -21.61
CA LEU A 57 -16.92 -11.37 -21.22
C LEU A 57 -16.81 -10.26 -22.26
N SER A 58 -17.79 -9.35 -22.25
CA SER A 58 -17.87 -8.24 -23.19
C SER A 58 -17.20 -6.98 -22.64
N TYR A 59 -17.00 -5.99 -23.49
CA TYR A 59 -16.61 -4.64 -23.04
C TYR A 59 -17.67 -4.09 -22.09
N GLY A 60 -17.23 -3.69 -20.90
CA GLY A 60 -18.05 -3.04 -19.88
C GLY A 60 -17.87 -1.53 -19.84
N PRO A 61 -18.49 -0.84 -18.86
CA PRO A 61 -18.28 0.59 -18.67
C PRO A 61 -16.81 0.91 -18.37
N PHE A 62 -16.22 1.90 -19.04
CA PHE A 62 -14.82 2.30 -18.87
C PHE A 62 -14.47 2.68 -17.43
N SER A 63 -15.37 3.40 -16.74
CA SER A 63 -15.15 3.85 -15.37
C SER A 63 -15.25 2.72 -14.32
N GLY A 64 -15.70 1.56 -14.72
CA GLY A 64 -15.89 0.39 -13.86
C GLY A 64 -17.34 -0.09 -13.80
N LEU A 65 -17.51 -1.36 -13.41
CA LEU A 65 -18.82 -1.97 -13.24
C LEU A 65 -19.62 -1.26 -12.13
N PRO A 66 -20.95 -1.10 -12.27
CA PRO A 66 -21.78 -0.48 -11.25
C PRO A 66 -21.62 -1.12 -9.86
N GLU A 67 -21.56 -2.45 -9.81
CA GLU A 67 -21.38 -3.23 -8.58
C GLU A 67 -20.03 -2.91 -7.93
N PHE A 68 -18.95 -2.86 -8.69
CA PHE A 68 -17.63 -2.51 -8.19
C PHE A 68 -17.61 -1.11 -7.59
N LYS A 69 -18.12 -0.13 -8.32
CA LYS A 69 -18.18 1.27 -7.88
C LYS A 69 -19.00 1.42 -6.60
N LYS A 70 -20.13 0.71 -6.51
CA LYS A 70 -20.98 0.67 -5.32
C LYS A 70 -20.23 0.06 -4.13
N SER A 71 -19.68 -1.15 -4.28
CA SER A 71 -18.96 -1.84 -3.20
C SER A 71 -17.80 -0.99 -2.67
N VAL A 72 -17.01 -0.34 -3.55
CA VAL A 72 -15.90 0.52 -3.13
C VAL A 72 -16.40 1.76 -2.39
N SER A 73 -17.40 2.47 -2.90
CA SER A 73 -17.93 3.66 -2.22
C SER A 73 -18.50 3.34 -0.85
N GLU A 74 -19.30 2.27 -0.72
CA GLU A 74 -19.86 1.81 0.54
C GLU A 74 -18.77 1.36 1.54
N HIS A 75 -17.71 0.70 1.06
CA HIS A 75 -16.57 0.29 1.87
C HIS A 75 -15.85 1.49 2.52
N PHE A 76 -15.64 2.56 1.76
CA PHE A 76 -15.05 3.78 2.29
C PHE A 76 -16.01 4.50 3.25
N ASN A 77 -17.30 4.56 2.94
CA ASN A 77 -18.27 5.26 3.76
C ASN A 77 -18.52 4.57 5.11
N THR A 78 -18.51 3.23 5.13
CA THR A 78 -18.78 2.48 6.36
C THR A 78 -17.57 2.24 7.24
N GLY A 79 -16.36 2.18 6.66
CA GLY A 79 -15.15 1.78 7.38
C GLY A 79 -14.05 2.83 7.47
N LYS A 80 -14.15 3.94 6.74
CA LYS A 80 -13.05 4.91 6.58
C LYS A 80 -13.49 6.37 6.70
N ASN A 81 -14.67 6.60 7.26
CA ASN A 81 -15.29 7.92 7.39
C ASN A 81 -15.42 8.68 6.05
N GLY A 82 -15.50 7.96 4.93
CA GLY A 82 -15.68 8.52 3.61
C GLY A 82 -17.11 9.04 3.37
N ASN A 83 -17.25 9.82 2.31
CA ASN A 83 -18.55 10.27 1.80
C ASN A 83 -18.53 10.26 0.28
N PHE A 84 -18.47 9.06 -0.30
CA PHE A 84 -18.41 8.85 -1.73
C PHE A 84 -19.72 8.26 -2.26
N THR A 85 -20.10 8.64 -3.48
CA THR A 85 -21.11 7.94 -4.27
C THR A 85 -20.43 6.99 -5.26
N PRO A 86 -21.15 6.04 -5.87
CA PRO A 86 -20.57 5.18 -6.91
C PRO A 86 -19.95 5.96 -8.08
N GLU A 87 -20.51 7.14 -8.40
CA GLU A 87 -19.99 8.02 -9.46
C GLU A 87 -18.61 8.58 -9.13
N ASN A 88 -18.26 8.70 -7.86
CA ASN A 88 -16.96 9.17 -7.38
C ASN A 88 -15.83 8.13 -7.49
N VAL A 89 -16.10 6.95 -8.06
CA VAL A 89 -15.17 5.83 -8.15
C VAL A 89 -14.80 5.52 -9.59
N LEU A 90 -13.50 5.48 -9.88
CA LEU A 90 -12.93 5.02 -11.13
C LEU A 90 -12.15 3.74 -10.88
N ALA A 91 -12.49 2.65 -11.57
CA ALA A 91 -11.72 1.41 -11.54
C ALA A 91 -10.39 1.61 -12.28
N VAL A 92 -9.26 1.15 -11.70
CA VAL A 92 -7.92 1.21 -12.32
C VAL A 92 -7.21 -0.14 -12.20
N ASN A 93 -6.24 -0.40 -13.09
CA ASN A 93 -5.52 -1.68 -13.15
C ASN A 93 -4.63 -1.95 -11.92
N SER A 94 -4.42 -1.02 -11.04
CA SER A 94 -3.73 -1.16 -9.75
C SER A 94 -3.66 0.19 -9.04
N ALA A 95 -3.38 0.21 -7.74
CA ALA A 95 -3.05 1.45 -7.05
C ALA A 95 -1.87 2.19 -7.72
N ALA A 96 -0.82 1.47 -8.14
CA ALA A 96 0.32 2.08 -8.84
C ALA A 96 -0.09 2.81 -10.14
N MET A 97 -1.05 2.25 -10.90
CA MET A 97 -1.61 2.94 -12.08
C MET A 97 -2.40 4.17 -11.66
N GLY A 98 -3.21 4.09 -10.60
CA GLY A 98 -3.92 5.24 -10.05
C GLY A 98 -2.98 6.37 -9.64
N MET A 99 -1.90 6.05 -8.90
CA MET A 99 -0.85 7.01 -8.54
C MET A 99 -0.22 7.68 -9.78
N PHE A 100 0.14 6.88 -10.79
CA PHE A 100 0.70 7.40 -12.04
C PHE A 100 -0.28 8.33 -12.78
N MET A 101 -1.55 7.95 -12.87
CA MET A 101 -2.59 8.77 -13.52
C MET A 101 -2.79 10.10 -12.79
N VAL A 102 -2.81 10.08 -11.44
CA VAL A 102 -2.89 11.32 -10.64
C VAL A 102 -1.66 12.20 -10.87
N ALA A 103 -0.46 11.63 -10.85
CA ALA A 103 0.76 12.40 -11.15
C ALA A 103 0.73 12.99 -12.55
N LYS A 104 0.29 12.23 -13.56
CA LYS A 104 0.14 12.69 -14.96
C LYS A 104 -0.89 13.79 -15.11
N TYR A 105 -1.96 13.75 -14.32
CA TYR A 105 -3.00 14.79 -14.35
C TYR A 105 -2.54 16.09 -13.72
N VAL A 106 -1.82 16.00 -12.61
CA VAL A 106 -1.45 17.16 -11.78
C VAL A 106 -0.15 17.84 -12.23
N LEU A 107 0.85 17.04 -12.66
CA LEU A 107 2.21 17.51 -12.90
C LEU A 107 2.52 17.66 -14.39
N ASN A 108 3.11 18.80 -14.75
CA ASN A 108 3.84 18.96 -16.01
C ASN A 108 5.33 18.70 -15.79
N PRO A 109 6.11 18.40 -16.85
CA PRO A 109 7.55 18.28 -16.72
C PRO A 109 8.17 19.53 -16.08
N GLY A 110 8.94 19.31 -14.99
CA GLY A 110 9.57 20.36 -14.20
C GLY A 110 8.73 20.92 -13.04
N ASP A 111 7.47 20.50 -12.89
CA ASP A 111 6.69 20.75 -11.67
C ASP A 111 7.21 19.88 -10.51
N GLU A 112 7.01 20.35 -9.27
CA GLU A 112 7.51 19.70 -8.08
C GLU A 112 6.39 18.96 -7.33
N ALA A 113 6.72 17.77 -6.83
CA ALA A 113 5.87 17.00 -5.91
C ALA A 113 6.62 16.71 -4.62
N ILE A 114 5.96 16.91 -3.47
CA ILE A 114 6.50 16.58 -2.15
C ILE A 114 6.02 15.18 -1.76
N ILE A 115 6.96 14.32 -1.34
CA ILE A 115 6.68 13.03 -0.72
C ILE A 115 7.33 12.96 0.65
N PHE A 116 6.86 12.05 1.50
CA PHE A 116 7.41 11.82 2.84
C PHE A 116 8.46 10.71 2.80
N ASP A 117 9.69 11.01 3.26
CA ASP A 117 10.86 10.12 3.19
C ASP A 117 11.23 9.61 4.60
N PRO A 118 11.29 8.30 4.85
CA PRO A 118 11.21 7.18 3.90
C PRO A 118 9.78 6.81 3.47
N VAL A 119 9.59 6.46 2.20
CA VAL A 119 8.32 5.95 1.65
C VAL A 119 8.58 4.97 0.51
N ASP A 120 7.61 4.14 0.16
CA ASP A 120 7.67 3.17 -0.94
C ASP A 120 8.16 3.81 -2.25
N PHE A 121 9.04 3.12 -2.96
CA PHE A 121 9.69 3.62 -4.19
C PHE A 121 8.72 4.03 -5.30
N LEU A 122 7.48 3.55 -5.28
CA LEU A 122 6.46 3.91 -6.28
C LEU A 122 6.13 5.40 -6.24
N PHE A 123 6.21 6.05 -5.08
CA PHE A 123 6.01 7.50 -4.98
C PHE A 123 7.02 8.27 -5.82
N LYS A 124 8.30 7.92 -5.73
CA LYS A 124 9.34 8.50 -6.57
C LYS A 124 9.12 8.14 -8.05
N LYS A 125 8.85 6.87 -8.35
CA LYS A 125 8.69 6.39 -9.72
C LYS A 125 7.54 7.07 -10.47
N THR A 126 6.44 7.35 -9.81
CA THR A 126 5.30 8.02 -10.45
C THR A 126 5.60 9.48 -10.78
N VAL A 127 6.32 10.20 -9.93
CA VAL A 127 6.77 11.58 -10.21
C VAL A 127 7.82 11.60 -11.33
N ASP A 128 8.82 10.74 -11.27
CA ASP A 128 9.86 10.61 -12.30
C ASP A 128 9.25 10.31 -13.68
N ALA A 129 8.23 9.43 -13.73
CA ALA A 129 7.61 8.98 -14.98
C ALA A 129 6.89 10.09 -15.75
N VAL A 130 6.49 11.17 -15.09
CA VAL A 130 5.86 12.33 -15.71
C VAL A 130 6.81 13.51 -15.89
N GLY A 131 8.11 13.34 -15.59
CA GLY A 131 9.11 14.40 -15.68
C GLY A 131 9.03 15.41 -14.53
N GLY A 132 8.36 15.09 -13.45
CA GLY A 132 8.27 15.90 -12.24
C GLY A 132 9.57 15.91 -11.44
N ILE A 133 9.71 16.87 -10.55
CA ILE A 133 10.84 17.03 -9.64
C ILE A 133 10.40 16.62 -8.23
N LEU A 134 11.15 15.71 -7.61
CA LEU A 134 10.84 15.22 -6.29
C LEU A 134 11.41 16.13 -5.20
N LYS A 135 10.58 16.46 -4.20
CA LYS A 135 10.96 17.09 -2.95
C LYS A 135 10.73 16.11 -1.79
N LEU A 136 11.72 15.90 -0.95
CA LEU A 136 11.67 14.95 0.14
C LEU A 136 11.41 15.67 1.46
N CYS A 137 10.27 15.41 2.08
CA CYS A 137 9.96 15.84 3.44
C CYS A 137 10.29 14.70 4.40
N PRO A 138 11.22 14.88 5.34
CA PRO A 138 11.57 13.82 6.26
C PRO A 138 10.42 13.49 7.20
N VAL A 139 10.25 12.19 7.48
CA VAL A 139 9.45 11.68 8.58
C VAL A 139 10.35 10.91 9.54
N ASP A 140 10.01 10.93 10.81
CA ASP A 140 10.71 10.12 11.79
C ASP A 140 10.51 8.63 11.48
N SER A 141 11.59 7.90 11.24
CA SER A 141 11.53 6.49 10.81
C SER A 141 11.02 5.54 11.89
N LYS A 142 10.96 5.97 13.16
CA LYS A 142 10.44 5.21 14.29
C LYS A 142 8.97 5.50 14.54
N THR A 143 8.57 6.79 14.54
CA THR A 143 7.21 7.22 14.89
C THR A 143 6.33 7.52 13.68
N GLY A 144 6.94 7.82 12.52
CA GLY A 144 6.23 8.32 11.34
C GLY A 144 5.81 9.77 11.44
N ASP A 145 6.27 10.52 12.45
CA ASP A 145 5.90 11.92 12.63
C ASP A 145 6.48 12.79 11.51
N ILE A 146 5.64 13.72 11.04
CA ILE A 146 5.97 14.64 9.93
C ILE A 146 6.60 15.91 10.48
N ASP A 147 7.72 16.32 9.90
CA ASP A 147 8.29 17.65 10.12
C ASP A 147 7.53 18.69 9.28
N PHE A 148 6.54 19.34 9.90
CA PHE A 148 5.70 20.34 9.24
C PHE A 148 6.44 21.64 8.90
N GLU A 149 7.47 22.01 9.64
CA GLU A 149 8.30 23.20 9.33
C GLU A 149 9.07 22.94 8.03
N THR A 150 9.70 21.77 7.93
CA THR A 150 10.35 21.33 6.69
C THR A 150 9.34 21.19 5.56
N LEU A 151 8.15 20.61 5.77
CA LEU A 151 7.12 20.51 4.75
C LEU A 151 6.80 21.88 4.13
N VAL A 152 6.53 22.89 4.96
CA VAL A 152 6.22 24.24 4.48
C VAL A 152 7.41 24.88 3.77
N SER A 153 8.63 24.67 4.26
CA SER A 153 9.85 25.22 3.66
C SER A 153 10.17 24.66 2.26
N LEU A 154 9.68 23.46 1.96
CA LEU A 154 9.83 22.80 0.64
C LEU A 154 8.89 23.37 -0.41
N ILE A 155 7.82 24.08 -0.02
CA ILE A 155 6.82 24.59 -0.95
C ILE A 155 7.36 25.81 -1.69
N GLY A 156 7.37 25.73 -3.02
CA GLY A 156 7.78 26.81 -3.92
C GLY A 156 6.80 27.01 -5.06
N PRO A 157 7.06 27.97 -5.96
CA PRO A 157 6.14 28.30 -7.08
C PRO A 157 5.87 27.15 -8.05
N LYS A 158 6.80 26.16 -8.10
CA LYS A 158 6.69 24.98 -8.96
C LYS A 158 6.05 23.79 -8.23
N THR A 159 5.85 23.87 -6.93
CA THR A 159 5.21 22.80 -6.18
C THR A 159 3.74 22.72 -6.54
N LYS A 160 3.26 21.53 -6.93
CA LYS A 160 1.88 21.30 -7.38
C LYS A 160 1.17 20.20 -6.58
N MET A 161 1.92 19.29 -5.96
CA MET A 161 1.33 18.12 -5.31
C MET A 161 2.06 17.75 -4.03
N ILE A 162 1.30 17.32 -3.03
CA ILE A 162 1.77 16.54 -1.88
C ILE A 162 1.23 15.12 -2.06
N SER A 163 2.09 14.11 -1.95
CA SER A 163 1.69 12.70 -2.01
C SER A 163 1.89 12.06 -0.66
N ILE A 164 0.81 11.54 -0.07
CA ILE A 164 0.82 10.85 1.23
C ILE A 164 0.57 9.36 1.06
N CYS A 165 1.21 8.54 1.89
CA CYS A 165 0.94 7.13 2.07
C CYS A 165 0.26 6.95 3.43
N ASN A 166 -1.00 6.58 3.46
CA ASN A 166 -1.74 6.43 4.71
C ASN A 166 -2.62 5.17 4.69
N PRO A 167 -2.32 4.16 5.49
CA PRO A 167 -1.17 3.99 6.40
C PRO A 167 0.19 4.01 5.72
N HIS A 168 1.20 4.51 6.44
CA HIS A 168 2.53 4.81 5.89
C HIS A 168 3.43 3.57 5.79
N ASN A 169 3.83 3.18 4.60
CA ASN A 169 4.82 2.14 4.34
C ASN A 169 6.19 2.80 4.05
N PRO A 170 7.27 2.48 4.80
CA PRO A 170 7.47 1.25 5.58
C PRO A 170 7.21 1.35 7.09
N VAL A 171 6.92 2.51 7.65
CA VAL A 171 6.87 2.72 9.11
C VAL A 171 5.63 2.09 9.77
N GLY A 172 4.53 1.90 9.02
CA GLY A 172 3.29 1.34 9.55
C GLY A 172 2.46 2.34 10.37
N ARG A 173 2.69 3.65 10.21
CA ARG A 173 1.95 4.71 10.91
C ARG A 173 0.59 4.96 10.27
N VAL A 174 -0.45 5.15 11.09
CA VAL A 174 -1.74 5.71 10.68
C VAL A 174 -1.76 7.18 11.04
N TYR A 175 -1.90 8.06 10.06
CA TYR A 175 -2.00 9.49 10.34
C TYR A 175 -3.36 9.84 10.93
N SER A 176 -3.36 10.51 12.09
CA SER A 176 -4.58 10.95 12.74
C SER A 176 -5.31 12.00 11.92
N LYS A 177 -6.60 12.18 12.21
CA LYS A 177 -7.44 13.20 11.57
C LYS A 177 -6.83 14.60 11.68
N GLU A 178 -6.20 14.92 12.81
CA GLU A 178 -5.54 16.20 13.06
C GLU A 178 -4.32 16.40 12.15
N ILE A 179 -3.49 15.36 11.98
CA ILE A 179 -2.33 15.38 11.06
C ILE A 179 -2.81 15.58 9.62
N LEU A 180 -3.79 14.79 9.19
CA LEU A 180 -4.34 14.89 7.84
C LEU A 180 -4.99 16.26 7.59
N LYS A 181 -5.70 16.81 8.58
CA LYS A 181 -6.28 18.16 8.52
C LYS A 181 -5.21 19.23 8.39
N LYS A 182 -4.11 19.11 9.14
CA LYS A 182 -2.99 20.05 9.02
C LYS A 182 -2.33 20.00 7.63
N ILE A 183 -2.18 18.81 7.03
CA ILE A 183 -1.73 18.68 5.64
C ILE A 183 -2.71 19.37 4.70
N SER A 184 -4.02 19.19 4.89
CA SER A 184 -5.07 19.82 4.08
C SER A 184 -5.04 21.34 4.15
N GLU A 185 -4.86 21.91 5.35
CA GLU A 185 -4.73 23.36 5.56
C GLU A 185 -3.50 23.92 4.83
N ILE A 186 -2.36 23.24 4.90
CA ILE A 186 -1.14 23.62 4.17
C ILE A 186 -1.36 23.53 2.66
N ALA A 187 -1.94 22.43 2.19
CA ALA A 187 -2.20 22.23 0.76
C ALA A 187 -3.15 23.31 0.21
N ALA A 188 -4.21 23.65 0.95
CA ALA A 188 -5.16 24.70 0.56
C ALA A 188 -4.52 26.09 0.55
N ALA A 189 -3.71 26.42 1.54
CA ALA A 189 -3.01 27.72 1.63
C ALA A 189 -2.06 27.97 0.45
N HIS A 190 -1.55 26.89 -0.17
CA HIS A 190 -0.59 26.96 -1.29
C HIS A 190 -1.15 26.47 -2.61
N ASP A 191 -2.46 26.23 -2.69
CA ASP A 191 -3.15 25.74 -3.89
C ASP A 191 -2.61 24.42 -4.44
N LEU A 192 -2.22 23.47 -3.55
CA LEU A 192 -1.64 22.19 -3.92
C LEU A 192 -2.69 21.08 -4.00
N TRP A 193 -2.45 20.13 -4.88
CA TRP A 193 -3.17 18.86 -4.93
C TRP A 193 -2.65 17.91 -3.87
N VAL A 194 -3.52 17.00 -3.40
CA VAL A 194 -3.08 15.90 -2.55
C VAL A 194 -3.47 14.58 -3.19
N MET A 195 -2.47 13.71 -3.39
CA MET A 195 -2.66 12.31 -3.70
C MET A 195 -2.51 11.50 -2.42
N SER A 196 -3.57 10.82 -1.99
CA SER A 196 -3.56 9.91 -0.84
C SER A 196 -3.56 8.47 -1.31
N ASP A 197 -2.41 7.78 -1.16
CA ASP A 197 -2.34 6.33 -1.35
C ASP A 197 -2.79 5.63 -0.07
N GLU A 198 -3.98 5.01 -0.17
CA GLU A 198 -4.67 4.35 0.95
C GLU A 198 -4.77 2.82 0.75
N ILE A 199 -3.84 2.24 -0.02
CA ILE A 199 -3.82 0.79 -0.30
C ILE A 199 -3.74 -0.08 0.96
N TRP A 200 -3.24 0.48 2.06
CA TRP A 200 -3.08 -0.21 3.35
C TRP A 200 -4.24 0.03 4.32
N SER A 201 -5.23 0.83 3.95
CA SER A 201 -6.27 1.36 4.84
C SER A 201 -7.18 0.31 5.48
N ASP A 202 -7.21 -0.92 4.98
CA ASP A 202 -7.95 -2.03 5.61
C ASP A 202 -7.15 -2.71 6.72
N ILE A 203 -5.82 -2.65 6.66
CA ILE A 203 -4.94 -3.37 7.59
C ILE A 203 -4.49 -2.40 8.67
N VAL A 204 -5.35 -2.19 9.64
CA VAL A 204 -5.15 -1.31 10.80
C VAL A 204 -5.42 -2.10 12.08
N TYR A 205 -4.55 -1.98 13.07
CA TYR A 205 -4.56 -2.76 14.29
C TYR A 205 -5.10 -1.98 15.49
N ASP A 206 -5.35 -2.68 16.59
CA ASP A 206 -5.64 -2.12 17.91
C ASP A 206 -6.82 -1.13 17.95
N ASN A 207 -7.79 -1.29 17.04
CA ASN A 207 -8.94 -0.39 16.88
C ASN A 207 -8.57 1.09 16.65
N ILE A 208 -7.39 1.33 16.06
CA ILE A 208 -7.01 2.68 15.64
C ILE A 208 -7.98 3.15 14.55
N GLU A 209 -8.51 4.34 14.71
CA GLU A 209 -9.43 4.93 13.74
C GLU A 209 -8.67 5.35 12.48
N PHE A 210 -9.10 4.84 11.33
CA PHE A 210 -8.64 5.29 10.03
C PHE A 210 -9.61 6.31 9.44
N ASN A 211 -9.07 7.42 8.93
CA ASN A 211 -9.82 8.42 8.20
C ASN A 211 -9.25 8.54 6.78
N THR A 212 -10.11 8.39 5.75
CA THR A 212 -9.68 8.73 4.39
C THR A 212 -9.37 10.23 4.31
N TYR A 213 -8.33 10.58 3.56
CA TYR A 213 -7.85 11.97 3.50
C TYR A 213 -8.96 12.96 3.08
N SER A 214 -9.76 12.61 2.08
CA SER A 214 -10.81 13.50 1.57
C SER A 214 -11.90 13.81 2.58
N SER A 215 -12.00 13.07 3.69
CA SER A 215 -13.03 13.28 4.72
C SER A 215 -12.67 14.29 5.80
N VAL A 216 -11.40 14.72 5.87
CA VAL A 216 -10.93 15.48 7.04
C VAL A 216 -11.26 16.97 6.97
N SER A 217 -11.54 17.52 5.80
CA SER A 217 -11.96 18.91 5.59
C SER A 217 -12.63 19.11 4.22
N GLU A 218 -13.32 20.23 4.05
CA GLU A 218 -13.89 20.60 2.74
C GLU A 218 -12.80 20.92 1.71
N GLU A 219 -11.64 21.43 2.14
CA GLU A 219 -10.49 21.68 1.28
C GLU A 219 -9.90 20.36 0.78
N ALA A 220 -9.73 19.38 1.67
CA ALA A 220 -9.27 18.03 1.31
C ALA A 220 -10.20 17.39 0.27
N LYS A 221 -11.51 17.54 0.46
CA LYS A 221 -12.52 16.99 -0.43
C LYS A 221 -12.45 17.55 -1.85
N LYS A 222 -12.14 18.86 -2.00
CA LYS A 222 -12.16 19.57 -3.29
C LYS A 222 -10.93 19.30 -4.16
N LYS A 223 -9.78 19.04 -3.56
CA LYS A 223 -8.49 19.02 -4.30
C LYS A 223 -7.63 17.84 -3.91
N SER A 224 -8.24 16.64 -3.89
CA SER A 224 -7.52 15.39 -3.63
C SER A 224 -8.03 14.22 -4.48
N PHE A 225 -7.14 13.26 -4.65
CA PHE A 225 -7.46 11.93 -5.17
C PHE A 225 -7.03 10.89 -4.14
N THR A 226 -7.95 10.00 -3.80
CA THR A 226 -7.66 8.81 -2.99
C THR A 226 -7.38 7.63 -3.92
N VAL A 227 -6.25 6.95 -3.71
CA VAL A 227 -5.86 5.76 -4.47
C VAL A 227 -5.97 4.54 -3.56
N PHE A 228 -6.68 3.52 -4.02
CA PHE A 228 -6.94 2.30 -3.27
C PHE A 228 -6.65 1.04 -4.11
N GLY A 229 -6.39 -0.09 -3.46
CA GLY A 229 -6.14 -1.36 -4.13
C GLY A 229 -6.35 -2.56 -3.22
N PHE A 230 -6.60 -3.71 -3.84
CA PHE A 230 -6.99 -4.96 -3.17
C PHE A 230 -5.82 -5.92 -2.93
N SER A 231 -4.63 -5.55 -3.39
CA SER A 231 -3.44 -6.41 -3.34
C SER A 231 -3.03 -6.80 -1.94
N LYS A 232 -3.25 -5.91 -0.96
CA LYS A 232 -2.80 -6.10 0.42
C LYS A 232 -3.84 -6.79 1.28
N SER A 233 -5.06 -6.29 1.24
CA SER A 233 -6.15 -6.74 2.10
C SER A 233 -6.62 -8.15 1.78
N PHE A 234 -6.65 -8.52 0.49
CA PHE A 234 -7.24 -9.77 0.03
C PHE A 234 -6.27 -10.70 -0.72
N GLY A 235 -4.99 -10.31 -0.85
CA GLY A 235 -3.98 -11.16 -1.50
C GLY A 235 -4.22 -11.42 -3.00
N ILE A 236 -4.92 -10.52 -3.68
CA ILE A 236 -5.30 -10.66 -5.11
C ILE A 236 -4.49 -9.74 -6.04
N ALA A 237 -3.22 -9.50 -5.70
CA ALA A 237 -2.33 -8.64 -6.49
C ALA A 237 -2.25 -9.04 -7.98
N GLY A 238 -2.37 -10.33 -8.27
CA GLY A 238 -2.35 -10.88 -9.63
C GLY A 238 -3.56 -10.46 -10.48
N LEU A 239 -4.68 -10.09 -9.88
CA LEU A 239 -5.87 -9.62 -10.60
C LEU A 239 -5.75 -8.16 -11.07
N ARG A 240 -4.74 -7.42 -10.64
CA ARG A 240 -4.46 -6.05 -11.10
C ARG A 240 -5.69 -5.14 -11.02
N ILE A 241 -6.21 -4.92 -9.83
CA ILE A 241 -7.40 -4.10 -9.56
C ILE A 241 -7.15 -3.08 -8.46
N GLY A 242 -7.60 -1.86 -8.67
CA GLY A 242 -7.61 -0.76 -7.72
C GLY A 242 -8.71 0.23 -8.06
N ALA A 243 -8.76 1.32 -7.33
CA ALA A 243 -9.68 2.44 -7.57
C ALA A 243 -8.98 3.78 -7.35
N VAL A 244 -9.40 4.79 -8.10
CA VAL A 244 -9.20 6.20 -7.80
C VAL A 244 -10.54 6.77 -7.37
N LEU A 245 -10.59 7.43 -6.22
CA LEU A 245 -11.79 8.09 -5.70
C LEU A 245 -11.57 9.60 -5.66
N CYS A 246 -12.61 10.33 -6.05
CA CYS A 246 -12.67 11.78 -5.98
C CYS A 246 -14.10 12.21 -5.63
N ASN A 247 -14.28 13.08 -4.65
CA ASN A 247 -15.61 13.52 -4.21
C ASN A 247 -16.32 14.48 -5.20
N ASP A 248 -15.59 15.02 -6.17
CA ASP A 248 -16.12 15.90 -7.19
C ASP A 248 -16.23 15.13 -8.51
N GLN A 249 -17.47 14.98 -9.02
CA GLN A 249 -17.76 14.23 -10.24
C GLN A 249 -17.17 14.93 -11.48
N GLU A 250 -17.30 16.24 -11.57
CA GLU A 250 -16.79 16.99 -12.73
C GLU A 250 -15.26 16.88 -12.79
N LEU A 251 -14.62 16.94 -11.63
CA LEU A 251 -13.17 16.73 -11.52
C LEU A 251 -12.77 15.30 -11.91
N LEU A 252 -13.53 14.28 -11.49
CA LEU A 252 -13.23 12.89 -11.86
C LEU A 252 -13.43 12.64 -13.36
N ASP A 253 -14.41 13.28 -13.98
CA ASP A 253 -14.67 13.20 -15.42
C ASP A 253 -13.51 13.87 -16.20
N ASP A 254 -13.10 15.07 -15.81
CA ASP A 254 -11.96 15.78 -16.40
C ASP A 254 -10.64 14.99 -16.21
N PHE A 255 -10.44 14.42 -15.03
CA PHE A 255 -9.31 13.50 -14.74
C PHE A 255 -9.32 12.29 -15.68
N THR A 256 -10.48 11.66 -15.87
CA THR A 256 -10.63 10.46 -16.71
C THR A 256 -10.32 10.77 -18.17
N GLU A 257 -10.76 11.91 -18.67
CA GLU A 257 -10.49 12.38 -20.03
C GLU A 257 -9.01 12.73 -20.22
N LYS A 258 -8.45 13.60 -19.38
CA LYS A 258 -7.06 14.09 -19.51
C LYS A 258 -6.02 13.02 -19.25
N SER A 259 -6.30 12.05 -18.39
CA SER A 259 -5.43 10.88 -18.19
C SER A 259 -5.49 9.88 -19.34
N GLN A 260 -6.42 10.07 -20.31
CA GLN A 260 -6.69 9.16 -21.43
C GLN A 260 -7.16 7.77 -21.00
N PHE A 261 -7.78 7.68 -19.84
CA PHE A 261 -8.26 6.41 -19.30
C PHE A 261 -9.43 5.85 -20.11
N ASN A 262 -10.30 6.71 -20.62
CA ASN A 262 -11.44 6.34 -21.47
C ASN A 262 -11.08 6.09 -22.94
N SER A 263 -9.79 6.05 -23.28
CA SER A 263 -9.32 5.88 -24.66
C SER A 263 -8.13 4.93 -24.74
N THR A 264 -6.91 5.42 -24.53
CA THR A 264 -5.68 4.67 -24.78
C THR A 264 -5.30 3.71 -23.64
N ILE A 265 -5.64 4.06 -22.38
CA ILE A 265 -5.32 3.22 -21.22
C ILE A 265 -6.33 2.09 -21.06
N GLU A 266 -7.57 2.33 -21.49
CA GLU A 266 -8.72 1.41 -21.41
C GLU A 266 -9.04 0.87 -20.00
N GLY A 267 -10.25 0.34 -19.86
CA GLY A 267 -10.82 -0.12 -18.59
C GLY A 267 -10.14 -1.35 -17.98
N VAL A 268 -10.62 -1.70 -16.81
CA VAL A 268 -10.13 -2.84 -16.04
C VAL A 268 -10.88 -4.10 -16.41
N SER A 269 -10.19 -5.24 -16.41
CA SER A 269 -10.80 -6.57 -16.61
C SER A 269 -12.06 -6.74 -15.75
N THR A 270 -13.14 -7.19 -16.38
CA THR A 270 -14.40 -7.49 -15.69
C THR A 270 -14.22 -8.46 -14.53
N LEU A 271 -13.46 -9.55 -14.72
CA LEU A 271 -13.22 -10.55 -13.67
C LEU A 271 -12.50 -9.98 -12.46
N SER A 272 -11.59 -9.03 -12.68
CA SER A 272 -10.89 -8.35 -11.59
C SER A 272 -11.85 -7.48 -10.77
N GLN A 273 -12.77 -6.80 -11.41
CA GLN A 273 -13.79 -5.98 -10.75
C GLN A 273 -14.78 -6.84 -9.98
N ILE A 274 -15.25 -7.96 -10.55
CA ILE A 274 -16.11 -8.92 -9.85
C ILE A 274 -15.41 -9.48 -8.61
N ALA A 275 -14.16 -9.92 -8.74
CA ALA A 275 -13.38 -10.40 -7.61
C ALA A 275 -13.25 -9.36 -6.49
N ALA A 276 -13.02 -8.10 -6.84
CA ALA A 276 -12.89 -7.00 -5.89
C ALA A 276 -14.22 -6.68 -5.17
N SER A 277 -15.34 -6.67 -5.90
CA SER A 277 -16.67 -6.50 -5.30
C SER A 277 -16.98 -7.62 -4.31
N VAL A 278 -16.75 -8.88 -4.72
CA VAL A 278 -16.96 -10.05 -3.85
C VAL A 278 -16.01 -9.99 -2.63
N ALA A 279 -14.77 -9.53 -2.80
CA ALA A 279 -13.82 -9.37 -1.70
C ALA A 279 -14.38 -8.45 -0.60
N ILE A 280 -14.93 -7.29 -0.99
CA ILE A 280 -15.56 -6.35 -0.06
C ILE A 280 -16.83 -6.92 0.53
N ASP A 281 -17.73 -7.43 -0.32
CA ASP A 281 -19.12 -7.71 0.07
C ASP A 281 -19.27 -9.05 0.80
N ARG A 282 -18.42 -10.04 0.49
CA ARG A 282 -18.59 -11.42 0.99
C ARG A 282 -17.40 -11.96 1.78
N ALA A 283 -16.16 -11.48 1.54
CA ALA A 283 -14.97 -12.05 2.17
C ALA A 283 -14.58 -11.40 3.50
N LYS A 284 -15.46 -10.59 4.10
CA LYS A 284 -15.19 -9.92 5.39
C LYS A 284 -14.85 -10.90 6.53
N PRO A 285 -15.50 -12.08 6.68
CA PRO A 285 -15.08 -13.04 7.72
C PRO A 285 -13.63 -13.52 7.52
N TRP A 286 -13.26 -13.90 6.30
CA TRP A 286 -11.89 -14.29 5.97
C TRP A 286 -10.88 -13.16 6.27
N PHE A 287 -11.23 -11.93 5.90
CA PHE A 287 -10.39 -10.77 6.16
C PHE A 287 -10.19 -10.49 7.65
N ASN A 288 -11.24 -10.61 8.46
CA ASN A 288 -11.15 -10.43 9.92
C ASN A 288 -10.22 -11.46 10.56
N ASP A 289 -10.30 -12.73 10.14
CA ASP A 289 -9.40 -13.79 10.60
C ASP A 289 -7.96 -13.51 10.15
N PHE A 290 -7.78 -13.03 8.91
CA PHE A 290 -6.47 -12.64 8.39
C PHE A 290 -5.88 -11.45 9.15
N LEU A 291 -6.67 -10.42 9.44
CA LEU A 291 -6.22 -9.27 10.23
C LEU A 291 -5.81 -9.68 11.65
N THR A 292 -6.56 -10.58 12.28
CA THR A 292 -6.22 -11.14 13.59
C THR A 292 -4.89 -11.91 13.54
N HIS A 293 -4.69 -12.72 12.50
CA HIS A 293 -3.44 -13.43 12.29
C HIS A 293 -2.26 -12.46 12.08
N LEU A 294 -2.44 -11.43 11.28
CA LEU A 294 -1.43 -10.41 11.05
C LEU A 294 -1.06 -9.66 12.33
N GLN A 295 -2.03 -9.34 13.18
CA GLN A 295 -1.78 -8.69 14.46
C GLN A 295 -0.93 -9.58 15.38
N HIS A 296 -1.23 -10.86 15.46
CA HIS A 296 -0.42 -11.82 16.23
C HIS A 296 1.02 -11.92 15.68
N ASN A 297 1.19 -11.93 14.35
CA ASN A 297 2.50 -11.95 13.72
C ASN A 297 3.28 -10.65 13.93
N ARG A 298 2.61 -9.50 13.91
CA ARG A 298 3.18 -8.19 14.26
C ARG A 298 3.77 -8.21 15.67
N ASP A 299 2.96 -8.66 16.63
CA ASP A 299 3.34 -8.67 18.05
C ASP A 299 4.48 -9.66 18.30
N LEU A 300 4.46 -10.84 17.65
CA LEU A 300 5.55 -11.80 17.68
C LEU A 300 6.85 -11.20 17.12
N ALA A 301 6.78 -10.59 15.93
CA ALA A 301 7.96 -9.99 15.30
C ALA A 301 8.54 -8.86 16.16
N HIS A 302 7.70 -7.99 16.68
CA HIS A 302 8.13 -6.93 17.59
C HIS A 302 8.78 -7.49 18.84
N SER A 303 8.17 -8.50 19.48
CA SER A 303 8.70 -9.14 20.69
C SER A 303 10.07 -9.78 20.46
N ILE A 304 10.22 -10.58 19.40
CA ILE A 304 11.50 -11.25 19.08
C ILE A 304 12.58 -10.20 18.81
N LEU A 305 12.31 -9.24 17.92
CA LEU A 305 13.31 -8.26 17.50
C LEU A 305 13.73 -7.29 18.61
N SER A 306 12.82 -6.92 19.52
CA SER A 306 13.13 -6.04 20.67
C SER A 306 14.13 -6.63 21.66
N ASN A 307 14.27 -7.96 21.68
CA ASN A 307 15.15 -8.65 22.61
C ASN A 307 16.54 -8.98 22.03
N THR A 308 16.86 -8.51 20.83
CA THR A 308 18.08 -8.91 20.12
C THR A 308 19.30 -8.02 20.39
N GLY A 309 19.10 -6.75 20.71
CA GLY A 309 20.16 -5.73 20.76
C GLY A 309 20.79 -5.39 19.41
N ILE A 310 20.41 -6.08 18.34
CA ILE A 310 20.91 -5.90 16.96
C ILE A 310 19.98 -5.01 16.16
N LEU A 311 18.68 -5.13 16.44
CA LEU A 311 17.60 -4.39 15.79
C LEU A 311 16.70 -3.73 16.84
N THR A 312 16.29 -2.50 16.56
CA THR A 312 15.26 -1.79 17.34
C THR A 312 14.01 -1.65 16.48
N PRO A 313 12.96 -2.49 16.70
CA PRO A 313 11.74 -2.40 15.93
C PRO A 313 10.86 -1.23 16.38
N ASN A 314 10.10 -0.66 15.43
CA ASN A 314 8.87 0.06 15.72
C ASN A 314 7.72 -0.94 15.92
N LEU A 315 6.64 -0.54 16.57
CA LEU A 315 5.39 -1.32 16.57
C LEU A 315 4.45 -0.72 15.51
N PRO A 316 4.22 -1.42 14.39
CA PRO A 316 3.33 -0.89 13.34
C PRO A 316 1.89 -0.77 13.83
N GLU A 317 1.26 0.37 13.57
CA GLU A 317 -0.17 0.61 13.79
C GLU A 317 -1.03 -0.01 12.68
N ALA A 318 -0.39 -0.24 11.53
CA ALA A 318 -1.03 -0.75 10.32
C ALA A 318 -0.01 -1.48 9.42
N THR A 319 -0.46 -1.99 8.29
CA THR A 319 0.33 -2.75 7.31
C THR A 319 0.69 -4.16 7.80
N PHE A 320 1.39 -4.94 6.99
CA PHE A 320 1.99 -6.21 7.44
C PHE A 320 3.51 -6.23 7.20
N VAL A 321 4.12 -5.07 7.44
CA VAL A 321 5.58 -4.92 7.42
C VAL A 321 6.04 -4.25 8.71
N ILE A 322 7.23 -4.60 9.18
CA ILE A 322 7.92 -3.95 10.30
C ILE A 322 9.25 -3.38 9.80
N PHE A 323 9.66 -2.24 10.34
CA PHE A 323 10.80 -1.46 9.84
C PHE A 323 11.84 -1.20 10.94
N PRO A 324 12.53 -2.24 11.45
CA PRO A 324 13.48 -2.10 12.53
C PRO A 324 14.75 -1.37 12.10
N LYS A 325 15.26 -0.53 13.02
CA LYS A 325 16.55 0.13 12.90
C LYS A 325 17.67 -0.86 13.22
N ILE A 326 18.77 -0.78 12.46
CA ILE A 326 19.98 -1.57 12.63
C ILE A 326 20.88 -0.89 13.68
N GLU A 327 21.25 -1.60 14.75
CA GLU A 327 22.02 -1.03 15.88
C GLU A 327 23.51 -1.38 15.85
N ASN A 328 23.93 -2.34 15.02
CA ASN A 328 25.32 -2.80 14.95
C ASN A 328 26.22 -1.99 13.99
N GLY A 329 25.72 -0.87 13.45
CA GLY A 329 26.46 0.03 12.58
C GLY A 329 26.64 -0.45 11.13
N MET A 330 26.02 -1.55 10.73
CA MET A 330 26.01 -1.96 9.32
C MET A 330 25.09 -1.05 8.51
N SER A 331 25.46 -0.83 7.23
CA SER A 331 24.51 -0.25 6.26
C SER A 331 23.38 -1.23 5.96
N SER A 332 22.23 -0.71 5.53
CA SER A 332 21.03 -1.49 5.20
C SER A 332 21.32 -2.63 4.22
N ASP A 333 22.06 -2.34 3.14
CA ASP A 333 22.40 -3.34 2.12
C ASP A 333 23.35 -4.43 2.67
N ARG A 334 24.36 -4.05 3.48
CA ARG A 334 25.29 -5.01 4.10
C ARG A 334 24.59 -5.90 5.10
N PHE A 335 23.66 -5.35 5.88
CA PHE A 335 22.87 -6.13 6.82
C PHE A 335 21.99 -7.16 6.09
N ALA A 336 21.24 -6.71 5.07
CA ALA A 336 20.38 -7.61 4.28
C ALA A 336 21.19 -8.72 3.59
N GLN A 337 22.37 -8.39 3.05
CA GLN A 337 23.27 -9.38 2.45
C GLN A 337 23.80 -10.38 3.48
N HIS A 338 24.21 -9.92 4.67
CA HIS A 338 24.69 -10.78 5.74
C HIS A 338 23.61 -11.79 6.18
N VAL A 339 22.39 -11.30 6.43
CA VAL A 339 21.24 -12.14 6.83
C VAL A 339 20.90 -13.16 5.74
N LEU A 340 20.98 -12.78 4.47
CA LEU A 340 20.76 -13.70 3.36
C LEU A 340 21.83 -14.81 3.32
N GLN A 341 23.08 -14.46 3.49
CA GLN A 341 24.22 -15.41 3.39
C GLN A 341 24.30 -16.33 4.60
N GLN A 342 24.22 -15.79 5.80
CA GLN A 342 24.40 -16.53 7.06
C GLN A 342 23.10 -17.11 7.61
N GLY A 343 22.03 -16.32 7.59
CA GLY A 343 20.72 -16.73 8.12
C GLY A 343 19.83 -17.45 7.11
N LYS A 344 20.15 -17.39 5.82
CA LYS A 344 19.25 -17.87 4.74
C LYS A 344 17.86 -17.25 4.81
N VAL A 345 17.81 -15.95 5.12
CA VAL A 345 16.58 -15.15 5.13
C VAL A 345 16.77 -13.94 4.25
N ALA A 346 15.82 -13.67 3.38
CA ALA A 346 15.80 -12.48 2.54
C ALA A 346 14.91 -11.41 3.17
N VAL A 347 15.43 -10.20 3.34
CA VAL A 347 14.73 -9.01 3.83
C VAL A 347 14.93 -7.86 2.83
N VAL A 348 14.13 -6.79 2.92
CA VAL A 348 14.32 -5.60 2.06
C VAL A 348 15.22 -4.60 2.79
N PRO A 349 16.38 -4.21 2.21
CA PRO A 349 17.20 -3.17 2.81
C PRO A 349 16.49 -1.81 2.78
N GLY A 350 16.60 -1.03 3.84
CA GLY A 350 16.15 0.35 3.92
C GLY A 350 17.09 1.27 3.16
N SER A 351 17.19 1.11 1.84
CA SER A 351 18.08 1.88 0.98
C SER A 351 17.31 2.86 0.09
N GLU A 352 18.01 3.85 -0.45
CA GLU A 352 17.43 4.88 -1.33
C GLU A 352 16.64 4.26 -2.51
N ARG A 353 17.09 3.11 -3.00
CA ARG A 353 16.44 2.38 -4.09
C ARG A 353 14.98 2.00 -3.75
N TRP A 354 14.71 1.64 -2.49
CA TRP A 354 13.43 1.07 -2.06
C TRP A 354 12.53 2.04 -1.33
N PHE A 355 13.10 2.95 -0.53
CA PHE A 355 12.32 3.79 0.37
C PHE A 355 12.78 5.25 0.46
N GLY A 356 13.83 5.64 -0.26
CA GLY A 356 14.42 6.96 -0.13
C GLY A 356 15.60 6.98 0.86
N LYS A 357 16.23 8.17 0.99
CA LYS A 357 17.44 8.34 1.79
C LYS A 357 17.21 8.20 3.29
N GLY A 358 16.03 8.59 3.76
CA GLY A 358 15.62 8.48 5.16
C GLY A 358 15.51 7.04 5.67
N ALA A 359 15.57 6.05 4.77
CA ALA A 359 15.48 4.63 5.12
C ALA A 359 16.81 4.01 5.54
N GLU A 360 17.96 4.66 5.28
CA GLU A 360 19.28 4.07 5.58
C GLU A 360 19.42 3.74 7.06
N GLY A 361 20.06 2.62 7.37
CA GLY A 361 20.18 2.08 8.72
C GLY A 361 18.98 1.27 9.19
N HIS A 362 18.06 0.91 8.28
CA HIS A 362 16.88 0.09 8.58
C HIS A 362 16.78 -1.10 7.62
N ILE A 363 15.94 -2.07 7.97
CA ILE A 363 15.45 -3.12 7.06
C ILE A 363 13.94 -3.19 7.13
N ARG A 364 13.28 -3.67 6.06
CA ARG A 364 11.86 -3.97 6.10
C ARG A 364 11.65 -5.48 6.07
N ILE A 365 10.88 -5.98 7.02
CA ILE A 365 10.49 -7.37 7.18
C ILE A 365 8.98 -7.48 6.93
N CYS A 366 8.57 -8.35 6.00
CA CYS A 366 7.17 -8.68 5.76
C CYS A 366 6.77 -9.85 6.66
N PHE A 367 5.66 -9.70 7.40
CA PHE A 367 5.15 -10.74 8.31
C PHE A 367 3.81 -11.36 7.88
N SER A 368 3.38 -11.17 6.61
CA SER A 368 2.17 -11.81 6.07
C SER A 368 2.44 -13.22 5.54
N THR A 369 2.92 -14.07 6.43
CA THR A 369 3.18 -15.50 6.23
C THR A 369 2.66 -16.30 7.43
N SER A 370 2.85 -17.61 7.48
CA SER A 370 2.51 -18.38 8.67
C SER A 370 3.38 -17.97 9.85
N ARG A 371 2.84 -18.20 11.06
CA ARG A 371 3.59 -17.92 12.29
C ARG A 371 4.90 -18.70 12.34
N GLU A 372 4.88 -19.96 11.93
CA GLU A 372 6.03 -20.86 11.97
C GLU A 372 7.17 -20.36 11.06
N ILE A 373 6.84 -19.93 9.84
CA ILE A 373 7.83 -19.36 8.91
C ILE A 373 8.38 -18.04 9.44
N LEU A 374 7.51 -17.19 9.97
CA LEU A 374 7.94 -15.90 10.53
C LEU A 374 8.89 -16.13 11.71
N GLU A 375 8.52 -16.97 12.67
CA GLU A 375 9.31 -17.28 13.85
C GLU A 375 10.68 -17.87 13.48
N GLU A 376 10.70 -18.86 12.59
CA GLU A 376 11.94 -19.44 12.06
C GLU A 376 12.80 -18.39 11.35
N GLY A 377 12.20 -17.56 10.49
CA GLY A 377 12.92 -16.51 9.78
C GLY A 377 13.55 -15.49 10.73
N LEU A 378 12.80 -15.03 11.73
CA LEU A 378 13.29 -14.08 12.72
C LEU A 378 14.40 -14.69 13.60
N GLU A 379 14.24 -15.95 14.04
CA GLU A 379 15.29 -16.65 14.77
C GLU A 379 16.57 -16.81 13.95
N ARG A 380 16.47 -17.13 12.66
CA ARG A 380 17.62 -17.24 11.77
C ARG A 380 18.34 -15.89 11.60
N ILE A 381 17.58 -14.77 11.52
CA ILE A 381 18.16 -13.42 11.51
C ILE A 381 18.97 -13.20 12.77
N VAL A 382 18.40 -13.48 13.95
CA VAL A 382 19.08 -13.29 15.24
C VAL A 382 20.34 -14.15 15.36
N LYS A 383 20.25 -15.43 14.99
CA LYS A 383 21.38 -16.39 15.07
C LYS A 383 22.48 -16.12 14.05
N SER A 384 22.28 -15.22 13.07
CA SER A 384 23.30 -14.88 12.09
C SER A 384 24.34 -13.88 12.60
N PHE A 385 24.13 -13.32 13.77
CA PHE A 385 25.02 -12.39 14.48
C PHE A 385 25.50 -12.99 15.82
#